data_2de56b308bb914ebc926029a1545b472
#
_entry.id   2de56b308bb914ebc926029a1545b472
#
_cell.length_a   1.000
_cell.length_b   1.000
_cell.length_c   1.000
_cell.angle_alpha   90.00
_cell.angle_beta   90.00
_cell.angle_gamma   90.00
#
_symmetry.space_group_name_H-M   'P 1'
#
loop_
_entity.id
_entity.type
_entity.pdbx_description
1 polymer ?
#
loop_
_entity_poly.entity_id
_entity_poly.type
_entity_poly.pdbx_seq_one_letter_code
_entity_poly.pdbx_strand_id
1 'polypeptide(L)'
;MTDGTSPTIWIDVAGGRLAAQDEGPRDGSPILLVHSAIVNRRSWDPVVPHLTKAGYRVLRYDMRGFGDSTSEPVEFVAHQDLLAVLDFFGVRHAAVGGNSMGAHFAIDAVLAAPDRFTALMWVGGGINGYDKDVPPGEDKLFNEEGAAEEAGDWDLAAELDTRIWVDGWRNDELQPSTRVDPAVREAIKGWDRELLEPGREYGNRIKAASAIERLHDIHVPTLVAIGDLDTSGTRAAAAKLAEDIDGARLVHFPNAAHIIGMEAPAELAAAMVDLLAELPRWS
;
A
#
# COMPACT_ATOMS: atom_id res chain seq x y z
N MET A 1 -19.23 24.75 -2.10
CA MET A 1 -18.98 23.43 -1.55
C MET A 1 -17.47 23.31 -1.49
N THR A 2 -16.87 23.36 -0.31
CA THR A 2 -15.44 23.15 -0.15
C THR A 2 -15.18 21.70 -0.53
N ASP A 3 -14.31 21.50 -1.51
CA ASP A 3 -13.76 20.21 -1.88
C ASP A 3 -13.25 19.56 -0.58
N GLY A 4 -13.84 18.44 -0.17
CA GLY A 4 -13.69 17.84 1.17
C GLY A 4 -12.34 17.19 1.42
N THR A 5 -11.31 17.55 0.66
CA THR A 5 -9.94 17.05 0.81
C THR A 5 -9.20 17.87 1.86
N SER A 6 -8.67 17.21 2.87
CA SER A 6 -7.77 17.82 3.85
C SER A 6 -6.57 18.45 3.14
N PRO A 7 -6.06 19.61 3.62
CA PRO A 7 -4.93 20.27 2.98
C PRO A 7 -3.68 19.38 3.00
N THR A 8 -2.86 19.47 1.95
CA THR A 8 -1.56 18.82 1.90
C THR A 8 -0.62 19.45 2.93
N ILE A 9 -0.01 18.62 3.75
CA ILE A 9 1.01 18.97 4.74
C ILE A 9 2.35 18.48 4.18
N TRP A 10 3.36 19.36 4.23
CA TRP A 10 4.67 19.07 3.70
C TRP A 10 5.65 18.69 4.80
N ILE A 11 6.35 17.59 4.61
CA ILE A 11 7.33 17.04 5.55
C ILE A 11 8.69 17.00 4.86
N ASP A 12 9.64 17.79 5.34
CA ASP A 12 11.00 17.76 4.83
C ASP A 12 11.74 16.55 5.43
N VAL A 13 12.36 15.77 4.56
CA VAL A 13 13.20 14.61 4.91
C VAL A 13 14.55 14.75 4.21
N ALA A 14 15.57 14.01 4.65
CA ALA A 14 16.88 14.07 4.01
C ALA A 14 16.79 13.72 2.52
N GLY A 15 17.11 14.67 1.64
CA GLY A 15 17.05 14.49 0.18
C GLY A 15 15.64 14.33 -0.40
N GLY A 16 14.62 14.97 0.21
CA GLY A 16 13.28 14.96 -0.35
C GLY A 16 12.25 15.69 0.50
N ARG A 17 11.03 15.74 -0.02
CA ARG A 17 9.90 16.35 0.65
C ARG A 17 8.64 15.50 0.43
N LEU A 18 7.99 15.10 1.50
CA LEU A 18 6.82 14.23 1.47
C LEU A 18 5.54 15.06 1.58
N ALA A 19 4.57 14.74 0.73
CA ALA A 19 3.23 15.29 0.77
C ALA A 19 2.35 14.37 1.63
N ALA A 20 1.80 14.87 2.72
CA ALA A 20 1.04 14.12 3.69
C ALA A 20 -0.34 14.73 3.96
N GLN A 21 -1.22 13.96 4.57
CA GLN A 21 -2.50 14.40 5.12
C GLN A 21 -2.71 13.81 6.51
N ASP A 22 -3.46 14.54 7.36
CA ASP A 22 -3.78 14.19 8.73
C ASP A 22 -5.27 14.46 8.96
N GLU A 23 -6.05 13.40 9.11
CA GLU A 23 -7.50 13.43 9.05
C GLU A 23 -8.12 12.72 10.25
N GLY A 24 -9.34 13.13 10.62
CA GLY A 24 -10.06 12.60 11.77
C GLY A 24 -9.75 13.32 13.09
N PRO A 25 -10.21 12.75 14.23
CA PRO A 25 -10.03 13.37 15.53
C PRO A 25 -8.57 13.36 15.97
N ARG A 26 -8.08 14.51 16.44
CA ARG A 26 -6.66 14.67 16.87
C ARG A 26 -6.28 13.80 18.07
N ASP A 27 -7.25 13.44 18.89
CA ASP A 27 -7.14 12.54 20.03
C ASP A 27 -7.50 11.08 19.70
N GLY A 28 -7.82 10.79 18.43
CA GLY A 28 -8.04 9.44 17.94
C GLY A 28 -6.75 8.63 17.87
N SER A 29 -6.84 7.32 18.09
CA SER A 29 -5.70 6.42 17.91
C SER A 29 -5.17 6.48 16.48
N PRO A 30 -3.85 6.73 16.28
CA PRO A 30 -3.31 7.00 14.95
C PRO A 30 -3.18 5.73 14.10
N ILE A 31 -3.50 5.88 12.82
CA ILE A 31 -3.25 4.90 11.76
C ILE A 31 -2.40 5.59 10.69
N LEU A 32 -1.29 4.99 10.28
CA LEU A 32 -0.51 5.43 9.14
C LEU A 32 -0.79 4.52 7.94
N LEU A 33 -1.19 5.10 6.80
CA LEU A 33 -1.50 4.38 5.56
C LEU A 33 -0.46 4.70 4.47
N VAL A 34 0.09 3.63 3.86
CA VAL A 34 1.11 3.70 2.81
C VAL A 34 0.56 3.08 1.53
N HIS A 35 0.67 3.80 0.41
CA HIS A 35 0.07 3.42 -0.87
C HIS A 35 0.89 2.41 -1.68
N SER A 36 0.31 1.87 -2.77
CA SER A 36 0.92 0.99 -3.74
C SER A 36 1.82 1.75 -4.75
N ALA A 37 2.65 1.00 -5.50
CA ALA A 37 3.56 1.53 -6.51
C ALA A 37 2.84 2.21 -7.70
N ILE A 38 1.65 1.75 -8.08
CA ILE A 38 0.90 2.27 -9.24
C ILE A 38 -0.11 3.38 -8.89
N VAL A 39 -0.09 3.88 -7.66
CA VAL A 39 -1.01 4.91 -7.17
C VAL A 39 -0.28 5.90 -6.25
N ASN A 40 -1.01 6.78 -5.62
CA ASN A 40 -0.53 7.73 -4.63
C ASN A 40 -1.41 7.70 -3.36
N ARG A 41 -1.16 8.60 -2.37
CA ARG A 41 -1.92 8.65 -1.11
C ARG A 41 -3.44 8.75 -1.28
N ARG A 42 -3.91 9.26 -2.44
CA ARG A 42 -5.34 9.41 -2.73
C ARG A 42 -6.05 8.08 -2.98
N SER A 43 -5.32 6.99 -3.20
CA SER A 43 -5.91 5.65 -3.27
C SER A 43 -6.61 5.24 -1.97
N TRP A 44 -6.30 5.93 -0.87
CA TRP A 44 -6.95 5.74 0.43
C TRP A 44 -8.16 6.65 0.65
N ASP A 45 -8.47 7.61 -0.28
CA ASP A 45 -9.63 8.52 -0.17
C ASP A 45 -10.94 7.79 0.14
N PRO A 46 -11.25 6.63 -0.46
CA PRO A 46 -12.49 5.91 -0.17
C PRO A 46 -12.52 5.24 1.21
N VAL A 47 -11.34 4.90 1.78
CA VAL A 47 -11.22 4.19 3.08
C VAL A 47 -11.24 5.17 4.26
N VAL A 48 -10.57 6.31 4.12
CA VAL A 48 -10.37 7.31 5.19
C VAL A 48 -11.67 7.73 5.90
N PRO A 49 -12.79 8.05 5.21
CA PRO A 49 -14.03 8.44 5.87
C PRO A 49 -14.60 7.36 6.82
N HIS A 50 -14.39 6.10 6.52
CA HIS A 50 -14.84 4.99 7.37
C HIS A 50 -14.01 4.91 8.65
N LEU A 51 -12.69 5.05 8.54
CA LEU A 51 -11.78 5.01 9.68
C LEU A 51 -11.95 6.23 10.61
N THR A 52 -12.06 7.44 10.03
CA THR A 52 -12.26 8.66 10.80
C THR A 52 -13.61 8.69 11.51
N LYS A 53 -14.66 8.17 10.85
CA LYS A 53 -15.98 7.98 11.46
C LYS A 53 -15.95 6.99 12.63
N ALA A 54 -15.07 5.98 12.59
CA ALA A 54 -14.84 5.05 13.69
C ALA A 54 -13.98 5.64 14.82
N GLY A 55 -13.54 6.90 14.68
CA GLY A 55 -12.80 7.64 15.70
C GLY A 55 -11.29 7.48 15.66
N TYR A 56 -10.73 7.04 14.54
CA TYR A 56 -9.28 6.97 14.34
C TYR A 56 -8.74 8.26 13.70
N ARG A 57 -7.51 8.62 14.05
CA ARG A 57 -6.73 9.63 13.36
C ARG A 57 -5.97 8.97 12.23
N VAL A 58 -6.17 9.40 11.00
CA VAL A 58 -5.57 8.79 9.81
C VAL A 58 -4.50 9.70 9.24
N LEU A 59 -3.28 9.20 9.21
CA LEU A 59 -2.13 9.79 8.55
C LEU A 59 -1.88 9.03 7.26
N ARG A 60 -1.60 9.75 6.18
CA ARG A 60 -1.19 9.15 4.90
C ARG A 60 -0.26 10.09 4.17
N TYR A 61 0.62 9.54 3.35
CA TYR A 61 1.59 10.35 2.61
C TYR A 61 1.89 9.72 1.25
N ASP A 62 2.38 10.52 0.32
CA ASP A 62 2.99 10.03 -0.90
C ASP A 62 4.43 9.61 -0.62
N MET A 63 4.80 8.39 -1.01
CA MET A 63 6.19 7.95 -0.96
C MET A 63 7.07 8.84 -1.85
N ARG A 64 8.39 8.81 -1.65
CA ARG A 64 9.35 9.60 -2.46
C ARG A 64 9.15 9.37 -3.94
N GLY A 65 9.06 10.45 -4.71
CA GLY A 65 8.84 10.42 -6.15
C GLY A 65 7.40 10.12 -6.58
N PHE A 66 6.51 9.77 -5.65
CA PHE A 66 5.10 9.50 -5.94
C PHE A 66 4.22 10.73 -5.67
N GLY A 67 3.09 10.81 -6.39
CA GLY A 67 2.11 11.87 -6.21
C GLY A 67 2.75 13.27 -6.22
N ASP A 68 2.54 14.01 -5.12
CA ASP A 68 3.10 15.35 -4.95
C ASP A 68 4.48 15.34 -4.25
N SER A 69 4.95 14.19 -3.73
CA SER A 69 6.24 14.07 -3.07
C SER A 69 7.41 14.18 -4.04
N THR A 70 8.50 14.77 -3.56
CA THR A 70 9.74 14.90 -4.34
C THR A 70 10.87 14.09 -3.72
N SER A 71 11.87 13.74 -4.55
CA SER A 71 13.10 13.10 -4.13
C SER A 71 14.29 13.75 -4.85
N GLU A 72 15.45 13.72 -4.21
CA GLU A 72 16.75 13.92 -4.83
C GLU A 72 17.39 12.54 -5.11
N PRO A 73 18.41 12.43 -5.99
CA PRO A 73 19.09 11.17 -6.27
C PRO A 73 20.03 10.74 -5.12
N VAL A 74 19.46 10.59 -3.92
CA VAL A 74 20.16 10.18 -2.69
C VAL A 74 19.75 8.78 -2.25
N GLU A 75 20.63 8.11 -1.53
CA GLU A 75 20.29 6.85 -0.87
C GLU A 75 19.33 7.10 0.29
N PHE A 76 18.30 6.25 0.39
CA PHE A 76 17.33 6.29 1.49
C PHE A 76 16.77 4.90 1.81
N VAL A 77 16.18 4.77 2.99
CA VAL A 77 15.49 3.57 3.45
C VAL A 77 14.02 3.89 3.66
N ALA A 78 13.13 3.21 2.95
CA ALA A 78 11.70 3.57 2.88
C ALA A 78 11.01 3.58 4.26
N HIS A 79 11.31 2.63 5.15
CA HIS A 79 10.70 2.61 6.48
C HIS A 79 11.17 3.78 7.38
N GLN A 80 12.32 4.41 7.10
CA GLN A 80 12.74 5.61 7.81
C GLN A 80 11.89 6.83 7.46
N ASP A 81 11.44 6.96 6.20
CA ASP A 81 10.48 8.00 5.82
C ASP A 81 9.13 7.80 6.54
N LEU A 82 8.67 6.57 6.65
CA LEU A 82 7.46 6.21 7.39
C LEU A 82 7.56 6.62 8.86
N LEU A 83 8.70 6.36 9.51
CA LEU A 83 8.97 6.81 10.87
C LEU A 83 9.07 8.33 10.96
N ALA A 84 9.70 9.00 9.99
CA ALA A 84 9.79 10.46 9.93
C ALA A 84 8.40 11.12 9.82
N VAL A 85 7.45 10.51 9.10
CA VAL A 85 6.05 10.98 9.07
C VAL A 85 5.43 10.90 10.45
N LEU A 86 5.58 9.79 11.17
CA LEU A 86 5.07 9.67 12.55
C LEU A 86 5.70 10.71 13.48
N ASP A 87 7.02 10.90 13.39
CA ASP A 87 7.75 11.86 14.24
C ASP A 87 7.31 13.31 13.96
N PHE A 88 7.10 13.67 12.69
CA PHE A 88 6.60 15.00 12.32
C PHE A 88 5.23 15.30 12.93
N PHE A 89 4.33 14.32 12.98
CA PHE A 89 3.01 14.47 13.57
C PHE A 89 2.98 14.27 15.10
N GLY A 90 4.15 14.04 15.73
CA GLY A 90 4.27 13.80 17.16
C GLY A 90 3.63 12.48 17.62
N VAL A 91 3.53 11.50 16.72
CA VAL A 91 2.91 10.20 16.97
C VAL A 91 3.97 9.22 17.45
N ARG A 92 3.85 8.76 18.69
CA ARG A 92 4.78 7.81 19.28
C ARG A 92 4.46 6.37 18.90
N HIS A 93 3.18 6.02 18.87
CA HIS A 93 2.71 4.68 18.51
C HIS A 93 1.57 4.79 17.49
N ALA A 94 1.57 3.99 16.45
CA ALA A 94 0.52 3.94 15.44
C ALA A 94 0.22 2.50 15.02
N ALA A 95 -0.98 2.24 14.53
CA ALA A 95 -1.18 1.13 13.61
C ALA A 95 -0.62 1.53 12.25
N VAL A 96 -0.03 0.58 11.52
CA VAL A 96 0.45 0.81 10.15
C VAL A 96 -0.31 -0.08 9.17
N GLY A 97 -0.84 0.54 8.11
CA GLY A 97 -1.46 -0.15 6.99
C GLY A 97 -0.75 0.17 5.70
N GLY A 98 -0.53 -0.82 4.85
CA GLY A 98 0.07 -0.60 3.55
C GLY A 98 -0.54 -1.48 2.47
N ASN A 99 -0.63 -0.94 1.25
CA ASN A 99 -1.01 -1.71 0.07
C ASN A 99 0.21 -1.94 -0.83
N SER A 100 0.39 -3.17 -1.31
CA SER A 100 1.45 -3.53 -2.25
C SER A 100 2.87 -3.17 -1.75
N MET A 101 3.57 -2.28 -2.42
CA MET A 101 4.86 -1.75 -1.99
C MET A 101 4.77 -1.08 -0.60
N GLY A 102 3.67 -0.41 -0.29
CA GLY A 102 3.41 0.14 1.04
C GLY A 102 3.27 -0.94 2.12
N ALA A 103 2.69 -2.09 1.80
CA ALA A 103 2.59 -3.24 2.71
C ALA A 103 3.97 -3.85 2.99
N HIS A 104 4.81 -3.91 1.98
CA HIS A 104 6.21 -4.32 2.09
C HIS A 104 6.96 -3.39 3.07
N PHE A 105 6.84 -2.06 2.90
CA PHE A 105 7.49 -1.10 3.79
C PHE A 105 6.91 -1.09 5.20
N ALA A 106 5.64 -1.41 5.36
CA ALA A 106 5.03 -1.56 6.68
C ALA A 106 5.62 -2.76 7.45
N ILE A 107 5.83 -3.90 6.79
CA ILE A 107 6.55 -5.04 7.38
C ILE A 107 7.96 -4.62 7.81
N ASP A 108 8.73 -4.01 6.89
CA ASP A 108 10.09 -3.55 7.18
C ASP A 108 10.13 -2.58 8.37
N ALA A 109 9.15 -1.69 8.48
CA ALA A 109 9.04 -0.74 9.57
C ALA A 109 8.75 -1.42 10.93
N VAL A 110 7.80 -2.37 10.95
CA VAL A 110 7.47 -3.13 12.16
C VAL A 110 8.67 -3.95 12.62
N LEU A 111 9.41 -4.59 11.71
CA LEU A 111 10.61 -5.35 12.03
C LEU A 111 11.80 -4.48 12.48
N ALA A 112 11.90 -3.24 11.97
CA ALA A 112 12.98 -2.31 12.31
C ALA A 112 12.72 -1.53 13.61
N ALA A 113 11.46 -1.24 13.93
CA ALA A 113 11.07 -0.42 15.06
C ALA A 113 9.76 -0.95 15.73
N PRO A 114 9.75 -2.17 16.26
CA PRO A 114 8.54 -2.83 16.76
C PRO A 114 7.79 -2.01 17.82
N ASP A 115 8.50 -1.28 18.67
CA ASP A 115 7.92 -0.45 19.73
C ASP A 115 7.14 0.78 19.19
N ARG A 116 7.23 1.07 17.91
CA ARG A 116 6.50 2.19 17.27
C ARG A 116 5.13 1.79 16.76
N PHE A 117 4.84 0.50 16.69
CA PHE A 117 3.63 0.01 16.05
C PHE A 117 2.75 -0.80 17.01
N THR A 118 1.44 -0.60 16.90
CA THR A 118 0.41 -1.27 17.71
C THR A 118 -0.32 -2.35 16.92
N ALA A 119 -0.30 -2.27 15.60
CA ALA A 119 -0.86 -3.27 14.69
C ALA A 119 -0.23 -3.13 13.29
N LEU A 120 -0.25 -4.23 12.54
CA LEU A 120 0.11 -4.29 11.13
C LEU A 120 -1.13 -4.66 10.30
N MET A 121 -1.41 -3.87 9.25
CA MET A 121 -2.49 -4.15 8.30
C MET A 121 -1.89 -4.27 6.89
N TRP A 122 -1.53 -5.48 6.52
CA TRP A 122 -0.98 -5.80 5.21
C TRP A 122 -2.12 -5.99 4.21
N VAL A 123 -2.10 -5.24 3.10
CA VAL A 123 -3.15 -5.22 2.07
C VAL A 123 -2.51 -5.54 0.72
N GLY A 124 -2.68 -6.75 0.25
CA GLY A 124 -2.22 -7.21 -1.06
C GLY A 124 -0.81 -6.74 -1.41
N GLY A 125 0.24 -7.37 -0.88
CA GLY A 125 1.61 -6.91 -1.11
C GLY A 125 2.63 -8.04 -1.24
N GLY A 126 3.90 -7.65 -1.28
CA GLY A 126 5.02 -8.58 -1.26
C GLY A 126 5.61 -8.76 0.14
N ILE A 127 6.54 -9.69 0.24
CA ILE A 127 7.41 -9.90 1.41
C ILE A 127 8.84 -9.86 0.90
N ASN A 128 9.69 -9.04 1.52
CA ASN A 128 11.10 -8.96 1.13
C ASN A 128 11.80 -10.31 1.29
N GLY A 129 12.36 -10.83 0.20
CA GLY A 129 13.02 -12.13 0.14
C GLY A 129 12.09 -13.32 -0.13
N TYR A 130 10.81 -13.09 -0.45
CA TYR A 130 9.88 -14.14 -0.85
C TYR A 130 9.55 -14.02 -2.33
N ASP A 131 10.03 -14.98 -3.11
CA ASP A 131 9.75 -15.10 -4.53
C ASP A 131 8.90 -16.35 -4.78
N LYS A 132 8.02 -16.30 -5.76
CA LYS A 132 7.17 -17.38 -6.17
C LYS A 132 7.13 -17.47 -7.70
N ASP A 133 7.08 -18.68 -8.20
CA ASP A 133 6.90 -18.92 -9.63
C ASP A 133 5.60 -18.27 -10.12
N VAL A 134 5.70 -17.55 -11.23
CA VAL A 134 4.58 -16.86 -11.85
C VAL A 134 3.93 -17.76 -12.90
N PRO A 135 2.59 -17.92 -12.91
CA PRO A 135 1.89 -18.67 -13.94
C PRO A 135 2.11 -18.08 -15.35
N PRO A 136 2.05 -18.91 -16.42
CA PRO A 136 2.36 -18.46 -17.78
C PRO A 136 1.52 -17.29 -18.30
N GLY A 137 0.25 -17.18 -17.90
CA GLY A 137 -0.63 -16.08 -18.28
C GLY A 137 -0.23 -14.77 -17.66
N GLU A 138 0.06 -14.78 -16.35
CA GLU A 138 0.58 -13.63 -15.62
C GLU A 138 1.97 -13.24 -16.16
N ASP A 139 2.90 -14.21 -16.29
CA ASP A 139 4.26 -13.99 -16.79
C ASP A 139 4.28 -13.31 -18.17
N LYS A 140 3.40 -13.77 -19.08
CA LYS A 140 3.26 -13.16 -20.40
C LYS A 140 2.90 -11.69 -20.30
N LEU A 141 1.94 -11.32 -19.44
CA LEU A 141 1.47 -9.94 -19.37
C LEU A 141 2.50 -9.03 -18.68
N PHE A 142 3.24 -9.53 -17.69
CA PHE A 142 4.38 -8.81 -17.09
C PHE A 142 5.50 -8.56 -18.13
N ASN A 143 5.80 -9.53 -18.99
CA ASN A 143 6.78 -9.37 -20.05
C ASN A 143 6.33 -8.35 -21.12
N GLU A 144 5.02 -8.32 -21.46
CA GLU A 144 4.46 -7.32 -22.38
C GLU A 144 4.51 -5.91 -21.80
N GLU A 145 4.22 -5.77 -20.48
CA GLU A 145 4.30 -4.51 -19.75
C GLU A 145 5.76 -3.99 -19.74
N GLY A 146 6.74 -4.80 -19.30
CA GLY A 146 8.14 -4.41 -19.33
C GLY A 146 8.65 -4.05 -20.73
N ALA A 147 8.20 -4.75 -21.79
CA ALA A 147 8.53 -4.39 -23.16
C ALA A 147 7.94 -3.04 -23.59
N ALA A 148 6.73 -2.68 -23.11
CA ALA A 148 6.13 -1.38 -23.36
C ALA A 148 6.92 -0.25 -22.66
N GLU A 149 7.34 -0.47 -21.40
CA GLU A 149 8.22 0.47 -20.69
C GLU A 149 9.55 0.68 -21.42
N GLU A 150 10.23 -0.41 -21.83
CA GLU A 150 11.50 -0.33 -22.57
C GLU A 150 11.34 0.42 -23.91
N ALA A 151 10.18 0.29 -24.55
CA ALA A 151 9.86 1.01 -25.79
C ALA A 151 9.47 2.49 -25.57
N GLY A 152 9.24 2.90 -24.30
CA GLY A 152 8.72 4.23 -23.95
C GLY A 152 7.25 4.42 -24.31
N ASP A 153 6.50 3.33 -24.48
CA ASP A 153 5.05 3.36 -24.70
C ASP A 153 4.32 3.36 -23.33
N TRP A 154 4.40 4.51 -22.66
CA TRP A 154 3.88 4.69 -21.31
C TRP A 154 2.35 4.53 -21.22
N ASP A 155 1.62 4.79 -22.31
CA ASP A 155 0.18 4.59 -22.34
C ASP A 155 -0.19 3.11 -22.38
N LEU A 156 0.59 2.32 -23.14
CA LEU A 156 0.44 0.87 -23.16
C LEU A 156 0.90 0.23 -21.85
N ALA A 157 2.03 0.67 -21.29
CA ALA A 157 2.54 0.18 -20.00
C ALA A 157 1.49 0.38 -18.88
N ALA A 158 0.95 1.59 -18.73
CA ALA A 158 -0.10 1.89 -17.75
C ALA A 158 -1.41 1.09 -17.98
N GLU A 159 -1.76 0.82 -19.25
CA GLU A 159 -2.89 -0.06 -19.54
C GLU A 159 -2.61 -1.50 -19.11
N LEU A 160 -1.40 -2.00 -19.36
CA LEU A 160 -1.01 -3.36 -18.98
C LEU A 160 -0.91 -3.52 -17.45
N ASP A 161 -0.34 -2.55 -16.75
CA ASP A 161 -0.35 -2.51 -15.28
C ASP A 161 -1.78 -2.50 -14.72
N THR A 162 -2.67 -1.69 -15.30
CA THR A 162 -4.07 -1.67 -14.90
C THR A 162 -4.73 -3.04 -15.13
N ARG A 163 -4.41 -3.75 -16.20
CA ARG A 163 -4.90 -5.10 -16.45
C ARG A 163 -4.37 -6.10 -15.44
N ILE A 164 -3.08 -6.03 -15.12
CA ILE A 164 -2.41 -6.93 -14.17
C ILE A 164 -2.99 -6.73 -12.75
N TRP A 165 -3.01 -5.49 -12.29
CA TRP A 165 -3.23 -5.18 -10.88
C TRP A 165 -4.67 -4.79 -10.52
N VAL A 166 -5.48 -4.37 -11.51
CA VAL A 166 -6.84 -3.88 -11.27
C VAL A 166 -7.89 -4.79 -11.88
N ASP A 167 -7.75 -5.21 -13.16
CA ASP A 167 -8.73 -6.12 -13.77
C ASP A 167 -8.68 -7.49 -13.06
N GLY A 168 -7.48 -7.98 -12.73
CA GLY A 168 -7.25 -9.13 -11.86
C GLY A 168 -7.35 -10.49 -12.56
N TRP A 169 -7.09 -11.55 -11.80
CA TRP A 169 -6.84 -12.89 -12.31
C TRP A 169 -7.71 -13.95 -11.64
N ARG A 170 -8.19 -14.92 -12.42
CA ARG A 170 -8.84 -16.12 -11.90
C ARG A 170 -8.41 -17.32 -12.72
N ASN A 171 -7.79 -18.31 -12.06
CA ASN A 171 -7.28 -19.52 -12.72
C ASN A 171 -6.34 -19.23 -13.91
N ASP A 172 -5.41 -18.29 -13.74
CA ASP A 172 -4.48 -17.78 -14.77
C ASP A 172 -5.17 -17.12 -15.98
N GLU A 173 -6.42 -16.71 -15.82
CA GLU A 173 -7.18 -15.96 -16.80
C GLU A 173 -7.47 -14.55 -16.32
N LEU A 174 -7.13 -13.57 -17.18
CA LEU A 174 -7.39 -12.16 -16.92
C LEU A 174 -8.90 -11.89 -16.89
N GLN A 175 -9.35 -11.15 -15.86
CA GLN A 175 -10.75 -10.79 -15.73
C GLN A 175 -11.13 -9.63 -16.66
N PRO A 176 -12.42 -9.48 -17.04
CA PRO A 176 -12.87 -8.35 -17.86
C PRO A 176 -12.67 -7.01 -17.13
N SER A 177 -12.23 -5.99 -17.85
CA SER A 177 -12.10 -4.62 -17.33
C SER A 177 -13.40 -4.00 -16.83
N THR A 178 -14.54 -4.55 -17.27
CA THR A 178 -15.89 -4.15 -16.82
C THR A 178 -16.23 -4.59 -15.39
N ARG A 179 -15.37 -5.38 -14.75
CA ARG A 179 -15.51 -5.80 -13.35
C ARG A 179 -15.37 -4.62 -12.38
N VAL A 180 -14.44 -3.73 -12.66
CA VAL A 180 -14.15 -2.55 -11.83
C VAL A 180 -14.95 -1.35 -12.33
N ASP A 181 -15.36 -0.47 -11.41
CA ASP A 181 -15.95 0.82 -11.78
C ASP A 181 -15.02 1.56 -12.74
N PRO A 182 -15.50 2.00 -13.91
CA PRO A 182 -14.67 2.66 -14.91
C PRO A 182 -13.93 3.89 -14.37
N ALA A 183 -14.55 4.66 -13.47
CA ALA A 183 -13.90 5.84 -12.89
C ALA A 183 -12.74 5.46 -11.96
N VAL A 184 -12.87 4.38 -11.20
CA VAL A 184 -11.79 3.82 -10.36
C VAL A 184 -10.65 3.32 -11.24
N ARG A 185 -10.96 2.55 -12.28
CA ARG A 185 -9.96 2.01 -13.21
C ARG A 185 -9.17 3.12 -13.91
N GLU A 186 -9.86 4.11 -14.45
CA GLU A 186 -9.22 5.26 -15.12
C GLU A 186 -8.41 6.14 -14.16
N ALA A 187 -8.84 6.29 -12.91
CA ALA A 187 -8.08 7.05 -11.93
C ALA A 187 -6.75 6.35 -11.60
N ILE A 188 -6.76 5.04 -11.40
CA ILE A 188 -5.54 4.25 -11.13
C ILE A 188 -4.61 4.31 -12.34
N LYS A 189 -5.13 4.03 -13.55
CA LYS A 189 -4.37 4.10 -14.80
C LYS A 189 -3.74 5.48 -15.01
N GLY A 190 -4.48 6.55 -14.72
CA GLY A 190 -3.97 7.92 -14.85
C GLY A 190 -2.83 8.21 -13.88
N TRP A 191 -2.92 7.79 -12.62
CA TRP A 191 -1.83 7.95 -11.66
C TRP A 191 -0.60 7.13 -12.03
N ASP A 192 -0.80 5.89 -12.46
CA ASP A 192 0.27 5.03 -12.90
C ASP A 192 0.98 5.62 -14.13
N ARG A 193 0.21 6.06 -15.12
CA ARG A 193 0.74 6.74 -16.30
C ARG A 193 1.62 7.97 -15.95
N GLU A 194 1.22 8.76 -14.95
CA GLU A 194 2.01 9.89 -14.45
C GLU A 194 3.32 9.43 -13.78
N LEU A 195 3.32 8.26 -13.12
CA LEU A 195 4.50 7.70 -12.46
C LEU A 195 5.51 7.16 -13.46
N LEU A 196 5.05 6.63 -14.60
CA LEU A 196 5.89 6.11 -15.67
C LEU A 196 6.55 7.22 -16.52
N GLU A 197 6.15 8.50 -16.36
CA GLU A 197 6.73 9.59 -17.14
C GLU A 197 8.23 9.79 -16.87
N PRO A 198 9.05 9.98 -17.94
CA PRO A 198 10.48 10.19 -17.80
C PRO A 198 10.82 11.43 -16.98
N GLY A 199 11.88 11.34 -16.18
CA GLY A 199 12.43 12.47 -15.41
C GLY A 199 11.89 12.61 -14.00
N ARG A 200 11.01 11.73 -13.56
CA ARG A 200 10.61 11.63 -12.16
C ARG A 200 11.73 10.99 -11.34
N GLU A 201 12.13 11.64 -10.25
CA GLU A 201 13.20 11.15 -9.38
C GLU A 201 12.60 10.43 -8.16
N TYR A 202 12.97 9.16 -7.99
CA TYR A 202 12.51 8.31 -6.88
C TYR A 202 13.55 8.15 -5.76
N GLY A 203 14.77 8.67 -5.96
CA GLY A 203 15.92 8.40 -5.10
C GLY A 203 16.45 6.96 -5.23
N ASN A 204 17.55 6.70 -4.55
CA ASN A 204 18.20 5.39 -4.56
C ASN A 204 17.78 4.60 -3.32
N ARG A 205 16.70 3.85 -3.43
CA ARG A 205 16.19 3.07 -2.30
C ARG A 205 17.13 1.91 -1.95
N ILE A 206 17.63 1.92 -0.72
CA ILE A 206 18.35 0.78 -0.13
C ILE A 206 17.31 -0.26 0.31
N LYS A 207 17.45 -1.50 -0.17
CA LYS A 207 16.60 -2.60 0.27
C LYS A 207 16.86 -2.92 1.74
N ALA A 208 15.80 -3.11 2.50
CA ALA A 208 15.89 -3.63 3.87
C ALA A 208 16.37 -5.09 3.87
N ALA A 209 16.75 -5.61 5.03
CA ALA A 209 17.08 -7.03 5.20
C ALA A 209 15.87 -7.92 4.84
N SER A 210 16.13 -9.16 4.44
CA SER A 210 15.10 -10.15 4.10
C SER A 210 14.07 -10.28 5.24
N ALA A 211 12.79 -9.99 4.93
CA ALA A 211 11.71 -10.05 5.91
C ALA A 211 11.16 -11.46 6.08
N ILE A 212 11.24 -12.29 5.03
CA ILE A 212 10.69 -13.66 5.03
C ILE A 212 11.28 -14.53 6.15
N GLU A 213 12.54 -14.33 6.50
CA GLU A 213 13.21 -15.09 7.57
C GLU A 213 12.84 -14.59 8.98
N ARG A 214 12.12 -13.46 9.08
CA ARG A 214 11.85 -12.74 10.32
C ARG A 214 10.37 -12.50 10.58
N LEU A 215 9.47 -13.10 9.81
CA LEU A 215 8.02 -12.91 10.00
C LEU A 215 7.57 -13.32 11.40
N HIS A 216 8.21 -14.32 12.01
CA HIS A 216 7.97 -14.75 13.38
C HIS A 216 8.39 -13.72 14.46
N ASP A 217 9.18 -12.70 14.11
CA ASP A 217 9.51 -11.57 14.99
C ASP A 217 8.39 -10.52 15.05
N ILE A 218 7.36 -10.62 14.20
CA ILE A 218 6.20 -9.73 14.22
C ILE A 218 5.24 -10.19 15.31
N HIS A 219 5.16 -9.43 16.40
CA HIS A 219 4.32 -9.74 17.56
C HIS A 219 3.11 -8.85 17.70
N VAL A 220 2.96 -7.85 16.85
CA VAL A 220 1.78 -6.98 16.85
C VAL A 220 0.59 -7.67 16.18
N PRO A 221 -0.66 -7.44 16.64
CA PRO A 221 -1.85 -7.91 15.95
C PRO A 221 -1.81 -7.57 14.47
N THR A 222 -2.00 -8.59 13.63
CA THR A 222 -1.78 -8.47 12.19
C THR A 222 -3.04 -8.84 11.40
N LEU A 223 -3.48 -7.93 10.51
CA LEU A 223 -4.46 -8.19 9.46
C LEU A 223 -3.71 -8.47 8.14
N VAL A 224 -4.05 -9.57 7.49
CA VAL A 224 -3.63 -9.91 6.13
C VAL A 224 -4.86 -9.85 5.23
N ALA A 225 -5.01 -8.77 4.48
CA ALA A 225 -6.11 -8.55 3.54
C ALA A 225 -5.66 -8.89 2.12
N ILE A 226 -6.39 -9.79 1.43
CA ILE A 226 -6.05 -10.26 0.09
C ILE A 226 -7.27 -10.29 -0.83
N GLY A 227 -7.13 -9.73 -2.03
CA GLY A 227 -8.10 -9.91 -3.11
C GLY A 227 -7.96 -11.29 -3.74
N ASP A 228 -9.08 -12.01 -3.90
CA ASP A 228 -9.05 -13.34 -4.53
C ASP A 228 -8.70 -13.29 -6.02
N LEU A 229 -8.77 -12.09 -6.60
CA LEU A 229 -8.40 -11.81 -7.99
C LEU A 229 -7.02 -11.16 -8.14
N ASP A 230 -6.24 -11.06 -7.07
CA ASP A 230 -4.86 -10.58 -7.12
C ASP A 230 -3.95 -11.57 -7.83
N THR A 231 -2.71 -11.18 -8.13
CA THR A 231 -1.73 -12.06 -8.76
C THR A 231 -1.43 -13.28 -7.87
N SER A 232 -0.98 -14.36 -8.50
CA SER A 232 -0.66 -15.61 -7.79
C SER A 232 0.43 -15.40 -6.74
N GLY A 233 1.42 -14.57 -7.03
CA GLY A 233 2.52 -14.22 -6.12
C GLY A 233 2.01 -13.51 -4.86
N THR A 234 1.13 -12.51 -5.03
CA THR A 234 0.53 -11.77 -3.90
C THR A 234 -0.34 -12.68 -3.04
N ARG A 235 -1.16 -13.54 -3.65
CA ARG A 235 -1.97 -14.53 -2.91
C ARG A 235 -1.11 -15.52 -2.14
N ALA A 236 0.01 -15.97 -2.72
CA ALA A 236 0.96 -16.83 -2.03
C ALA A 236 1.64 -16.13 -0.84
N ALA A 237 1.99 -14.85 -1.00
CA ALA A 237 2.54 -14.03 0.10
C ALA A 237 1.54 -13.87 1.24
N ALA A 238 0.25 -13.65 0.94
CA ALA A 238 -0.79 -13.59 1.97
C ALA A 238 -0.91 -14.88 2.78
N ALA A 239 -0.90 -16.03 2.10
CA ALA A 239 -0.93 -17.33 2.76
C ALA A 239 0.30 -17.54 3.66
N LYS A 240 1.49 -17.13 3.17
CA LYS A 240 2.74 -17.23 3.92
C LYS A 240 2.74 -16.35 5.17
N LEU A 241 2.24 -15.12 5.09
CA LEU A 241 2.09 -14.24 6.26
C LEU A 241 1.14 -14.82 7.30
N ALA A 242 0.01 -15.39 6.84
CA ALA A 242 -0.97 -16.01 7.74
C ALA A 242 -0.44 -17.27 8.42
N GLU A 243 0.51 -17.98 7.78
CA GLU A 243 1.19 -19.15 8.35
C GLU A 243 2.26 -18.76 9.37
N ASP A 244 3.08 -17.75 9.07
CA ASP A 244 4.32 -17.47 9.81
C ASP A 244 4.17 -16.39 10.89
N ILE A 245 3.15 -15.55 10.83
CA ILE A 245 2.88 -14.55 11.87
C ILE A 245 1.83 -15.09 12.84
N ASP A 246 2.24 -15.25 14.10
CA ASP A 246 1.37 -15.79 15.14
C ASP A 246 0.12 -14.93 15.33
N GLY A 247 -1.08 -15.53 15.20
CA GLY A 247 -2.34 -14.82 15.38
C GLY A 247 -2.73 -13.88 14.22
N ALA A 248 -2.04 -13.92 13.08
CA ALA A 248 -2.43 -13.15 11.90
C ALA A 248 -3.83 -13.54 11.41
N ARG A 249 -4.65 -12.52 11.07
CA ARG A 249 -6.00 -12.69 10.54
C ARG A 249 -6.01 -12.55 9.04
N LEU A 250 -6.19 -13.64 8.33
CA LEU A 250 -6.36 -13.63 6.88
C LEU A 250 -7.82 -13.32 6.53
N VAL A 251 -8.02 -12.25 5.75
CA VAL A 251 -9.33 -11.82 5.25
C VAL A 251 -9.30 -11.78 3.73
N HIS A 252 -10.21 -12.53 3.10
CA HIS A 252 -10.37 -12.61 1.66
C HIS A 252 -11.40 -11.62 1.16
N PHE A 253 -11.11 -10.98 0.02
CA PHE A 253 -12.00 -10.10 -0.72
C PHE A 253 -12.33 -10.74 -2.08
N PRO A 254 -13.45 -11.51 -2.19
CA PRO A 254 -13.68 -12.42 -3.31
C PRO A 254 -13.80 -11.76 -4.69
N ASN A 255 -14.14 -10.48 -4.71
CA ASN A 255 -14.34 -9.71 -5.94
C ASN A 255 -13.35 -8.55 -6.09
N ALA A 256 -12.30 -8.48 -5.28
CA ALA A 256 -11.25 -7.49 -5.41
C ALA A 256 -9.96 -8.12 -5.97
N ALA A 257 -9.17 -7.31 -6.66
CA ALA A 257 -7.82 -7.60 -7.07
C ALA A 257 -6.82 -6.91 -6.11
N HIS A 258 -5.89 -6.13 -6.63
CA HIS A 258 -4.74 -5.62 -5.87
C HIS A 258 -5.02 -4.33 -5.08
N ILE A 259 -5.86 -3.43 -5.61
CA ILE A 259 -6.12 -2.13 -4.97
C ILE A 259 -7.42 -2.19 -4.16
N ILE A 260 -7.46 -3.09 -3.17
CA ILE A 260 -8.65 -3.38 -2.36
C ILE A 260 -9.28 -2.11 -1.77
N GLY A 261 -8.45 -1.13 -1.36
CA GLY A 261 -8.93 0.15 -0.80
C GLY A 261 -9.79 0.98 -1.75
N MET A 262 -9.66 0.78 -3.06
CA MET A 262 -10.49 1.43 -4.08
C MET A 262 -11.62 0.53 -4.59
N GLU A 263 -11.45 -0.78 -4.50
CA GLU A 263 -12.40 -1.76 -5.02
C GLU A 263 -13.48 -2.16 -3.98
N ALA A 264 -13.09 -2.26 -2.70
CA ALA A 264 -13.95 -2.66 -1.60
C ALA A 264 -13.65 -1.84 -0.31
N PRO A 265 -13.77 -0.49 -0.37
CA PRO A 265 -13.29 0.39 0.70
C PRO A 265 -14.01 0.21 2.03
N ALA A 266 -15.31 -0.01 2.02
CA ALA A 266 -16.10 -0.16 3.24
C ALA A 266 -15.78 -1.49 3.95
N GLU A 267 -15.64 -2.56 3.18
CA GLU A 267 -15.30 -3.89 3.68
C GLU A 267 -13.86 -3.92 4.22
N LEU A 268 -12.91 -3.29 3.52
CA LEU A 268 -11.53 -3.18 4.00
C LEU A 268 -11.46 -2.37 5.28
N ALA A 269 -12.14 -1.22 5.33
CA ALA A 269 -12.19 -0.39 6.53
C ALA A 269 -12.83 -1.14 7.71
N ALA A 270 -13.88 -1.93 7.48
CA ALA A 270 -14.50 -2.75 8.51
C ALA A 270 -13.51 -3.78 9.08
N ALA A 271 -12.79 -4.51 8.22
CA ALA A 271 -11.77 -5.46 8.66
C ALA A 271 -10.65 -4.80 9.47
N MET A 272 -10.20 -3.60 9.05
CA MET A 272 -9.22 -2.81 9.81
C MET A 272 -9.76 -2.39 11.17
N VAL A 273 -10.98 -1.86 11.23
CA VAL A 273 -11.62 -1.44 12.47
C VAL A 273 -11.85 -2.61 13.42
N ASP A 274 -12.25 -3.77 12.91
CA ASP A 274 -12.46 -4.99 13.72
C ASP A 274 -11.16 -5.45 14.40
N LEU A 275 -10.02 -5.41 13.69
CA LEU A 275 -8.72 -5.68 14.31
C LEU A 275 -8.39 -4.65 15.40
N LEU A 276 -8.52 -3.37 15.06
CA LEU A 276 -8.10 -2.27 15.94
C LEU A 276 -9.00 -2.08 17.17
N ALA A 277 -10.26 -2.49 17.09
CA ALA A 277 -11.21 -2.40 18.21
C ALA A 277 -10.86 -3.33 19.39
N GLU A 278 -10.07 -4.35 19.17
CA GLU A 278 -9.60 -5.26 20.22
C GLU A 278 -8.40 -4.70 20.99
N LEU A 279 -7.81 -3.62 20.50
CA LEU A 279 -6.64 -3.00 21.11
C LEU A 279 -7.04 -1.90 22.09
N PRO A 280 -6.25 -1.66 23.16
CA PRO A 280 -6.43 -0.47 23.96
C PRO A 280 -6.22 0.78 23.10
N ARG A 281 -6.91 1.90 23.45
CA ARG A 281 -6.63 3.20 22.79
C ARG A 281 -5.19 3.60 23.03
N TRP A 282 -4.54 4.14 22.00
CA TRP A 282 -3.15 4.61 22.02
C TRP A 282 -3.04 6.02 21.43
N SER A 283 -1.91 6.70 21.65
CA SER A 283 -1.63 8.06 21.17
C SER A 283 -0.16 8.21 20.76
#